data_eab4b6b42f6e64eeb3ca1bf2c09eabf9
#
_entry.id   eab4b6b42f6e64eeb3ca1bf2c09eabf9
#
_cell.length_a   1.000
_cell.length_b   1.000
_cell.length_c   1.000
_cell.angle_alpha   90.00
_cell.angle_beta   90.00
_cell.angle_gamma   90.00
#
_symmetry.space_group_name_H-M   'P 1'
#
loop_
_entity.id
_entity.type
_entity.pdbx_description
1 polymer ?
#
loop_
_entity_poly.entity_id
_entity_poly.type
_entity_poly.pdbx_seq_one_letter_code
_entity_poly.pdbx_strand_id
1 'polypeptide(L)'
;MGFKKQLKEGLLTKNPVLVQMLGMCSTLAISTSLFNGLGMGVAVTIITICSNMMISALRKVIPSQVRIAAYITIIAGFVTIIDLLLKAYIPALSESLGLFIPLIVVNCIVLGRAEGFASKNGVVASALDGLCQGIGYTVALVLICVIRELLGSGTFGGGLLNGGEGIRIIPEGYPAMYVVMPVGGFLVLGFVLAGSQALTKRMEKKNKKKEANQ
;
A
#
# COMPACT_ATOMS: atom_id res chain seq x y z
N MET A 1 -14.48 -5.57 -18.31
CA MET A 1 -13.02 -5.33 -18.50
C MET A 1 -12.27 -6.58 -18.04
N GLY A 2 -11.30 -7.07 -18.83
CA GLY A 2 -10.59 -8.30 -18.47
C GLY A 2 -9.69 -8.11 -17.25
N PHE A 3 -9.70 -9.05 -16.33
CA PHE A 3 -8.91 -9.08 -15.09
C PHE A 3 -7.40 -8.76 -15.31
N LYS A 4 -6.81 -9.32 -16.36
CA LYS A 4 -5.40 -9.05 -16.73
C LYS A 4 -5.14 -7.57 -17.06
N LYS A 5 -6.12 -6.86 -17.64
CA LYS A 5 -5.99 -5.43 -17.96
C LYS A 5 -6.06 -4.58 -16.70
N GLN A 6 -6.97 -4.89 -15.77
CA GLN A 6 -7.07 -4.21 -14.48
C GLN A 6 -5.84 -4.43 -13.61
N LEU A 7 -5.29 -5.64 -13.59
CA LEU A 7 -4.07 -5.96 -12.85
C LEU A 7 -2.86 -5.19 -13.40
N LYS A 8 -2.71 -5.14 -14.74
CA LYS A 8 -1.63 -4.38 -15.39
C LYS A 8 -1.79 -2.87 -15.18
N GLU A 9 -3.02 -2.37 -15.19
CA GLU A 9 -3.30 -0.97 -14.87
C GLU A 9 -2.99 -0.63 -13.41
N GLY A 10 -3.38 -1.47 -12.45
CA GLY A 10 -3.11 -1.28 -11.02
C GLY A 10 -1.62 -1.38 -10.66
N LEU A 11 -0.87 -2.23 -11.37
CA LEU A 11 0.54 -2.45 -11.06
C LEU A 11 1.47 -1.40 -11.69
N LEU A 12 1.20 -0.96 -12.92
CA LEU A 12 2.12 -0.14 -13.71
C LEU A 12 1.55 1.25 -14.05
N THR A 13 0.32 1.32 -14.58
CA THR A 13 -0.21 2.56 -15.17
C THR A 13 -0.95 3.41 -14.14
N LYS A 14 -1.61 2.77 -13.16
CA LYS A 14 -2.38 3.43 -12.10
C LYS A 14 -1.98 2.93 -10.72
N ASN A 15 -0.67 2.71 -10.50
CA ASN A 15 -0.18 2.31 -9.17
C ASN A 15 -0.60 3.35 -8.13
N PRO A 16 -1.26 2.93 -7.02
CA PRO A 16 -1.81 3.88 -6.06
C PRO A 16 -0.73 4.74 -5.39
N VAL A 17 0.43 4.20 -5.09
CA VAL A 17 1.52 4.94 -4.44
C VAL A 17 2.34 5.73 -5.43
N LEU A 18 2.79 5.10 -6.53
CA LEU A 18 3.77 5.69 -7.46
C LEU A 18 3.16 6.68 -8.45
N VAL A 19 1.87 6.52 -8.79
CA VAL A 19 1.20 7.37 -9.79
C VAL A 19 0.15 8.26 -9.16
N GLN A 20 -0.68 7.71 -8.27
CA GLN A 20 -1.77 8.46 -7.63
C GLN A 20 -1.33 9.18 -6.35
N MET A 21 -0.13 8.89 -5.83
CA MET A 21 0.41 9.43 -4.57
C MET A 21 -0.52 9.19 -3.36
N LEU A 22 -1.30 8.10 -3.40
CA LEU A 22 -2.20 7.71 -2.31
C LEU A 22 -1.49 6.74 -1.36
N GLY A 23 -1.78 6.84 -0.08
CA GLY A 23 -1.21 5.95 0.95
C GLY A 23 0.23 6.27 1.36
N MET A 24 0.73 7.46 1.06
CA MET A 24 2.08 7.88 1.48
C MET A 24 2.25 7.87 3.00
N CYS A 25 1.22 8.24 3.75
CA CYS A 25 1.28 8.32 5.22
C CYS A 25 1.66 6.98 5.84
N SER A 26 0.98 5.90 5.45
CA SER A 26 1.27 4.55 5.94
C SER A 26 2.59 4.01 5.39
N THR A 27 2.91 4.31 4.14
CA THR A 27 4.18 3.91 3.52
C THR A 27 5.38 4.52 4.24
N LEU A 28 5.34 5.80 4.59
CA LEU A 28 6.43 6.47 5.31
C LEU A 28 6.58 5.97 6.74
N ALA A 29 5.47 5.68 7.41
CA ALA A 29 5.47 5.27 8.81
C ALA A 29 6.01 3.85 9.00
N ILE A 30 5.71 2.92 8.09
CA ILE A 30 5.96 1.47 8.27
C ILE A 30 7.19 0.98 7.51
N SER A 31 7.68 1.71 6.53
CA SER A 31 8.74 1.26 5.62
C SER A 31 10.14 1.13 6.27
N THR A 32 10.22 0.99 7.58
CA THR A 32 11.48 0.76 8.32
C THR A 32 11.86 -0.71 8.39
N SER A 33 10.91 -1.65 8.24
CA SER A 33 11.14 -3.09 8.25
C SER A 33 10.30 -3.78 7.17
N LEU A 34 10.92 -4.72 6.46
CA LEU A 34 10.27 -5.50 5.41
C LEU A 34 9.11 -6.37 5.95
N PHE A 35 9.31 -6.96 7.14
CA PHE A 35 8.27 -7.78 7.78
C PHE A 35 7.01 -6.99 8.10
N ASN A 36 7.16 -5.81 8.70
CA ASN A 36 6.05 -4.92 9.00
C ASN A 36 5.38 -4.39 7.73
N GLY A 37 6.17 -4.08 6.71
CA GLY A 37 5.66 -3.65 5.40
C GLY A 37 4.81 -4.73 4.72
N LEU A 38 5.26 -5.98 4.73
CA LEU A 38 4.50 -7.09 4.15
C LEU A 38 3.18 -7.33 4.91
N GLY A 39 3.25 -7.37 6.25
CA GLY A 39 2.07 -7.54 7.11
C GLY A 39 1.03 -6.44 6.88
N MET A 40 1.47 -5.18 6.81
CA MET A 40 0.60 -4.05 6.53
C MET A 40 0.01 -4.10 5.12
N GLY A 41 0.80 -4.48 4.11
CA GLY A 41 0.34 -4.62 2.73
C GLY A 41 -0.79 -5.63 2.60
N VAL A 42 -0.66 -6.79 3.23
CA VAL A 42 -1.70 -7.82 3.26
C VAL A 42 -2.94 -7.32 4.02
N ALA A 43 -2.77 -6.73 5.20
CA ALA A 43 -3.88 -6.20 5.99
C ALA A 43 -4.67 -5.14 5.22
N VAL A 44 -3.99 -4.16 4.62
CA VAL A 44 -4.65 -3.12 3.80
C VAL A 44 -5.36 -3.73 2.59
N THR A 45 -4.80 -4.74 1.95
CA THR A 45 -5.43 -5.40 0.80
C THR A 45 -6.74 -6.07 1.21
N ILE A 46 -6.75 -6.83 2.31
CA ILE A 46 -7.95 -7.50 2.81
C ILE A 46 -9.02 -6.47 3.22
N ILE A 47 -8.62 -5.43 3.97
CA ILE A 47 -9.52 -4.36 4.40
C ILE A 47 -10.12 -3.65 3.19
N THR A 48 -9.33 -3.34 2.17
CA THR A 48 -9.80 -2.66 0.96
C THR A 48 -10.82 -3.51 0.20
N ILE A 49 -10.60 -4.81 0.08
CA ILE A 49 -11.55 -5.72 -0.58
C ILE A 49 -12.87 -5.75 0.21
N CYS A 50 -12.82 -6.04 1.51
CA CYS A 50 -14.01 -6.17 2.35
C CYS A 50 -14.81 -4.86 2.44
N SER A 51 -14.12 -3.72 2.65
CA SER A 51 -14.77 -2.42 2.73
C SER A 51 -15.38 -1.99 1.40
N ASN A 52 -14.68 -2.20 0.27
CA ASN A 52 -15.23 -1.90 -1.05
C ASN A 52 -16.48 -2.73 -1.37
N MET A 53 -16.49 -4.02 -0.99
CA MET A 53 -17.66 -4.87 -1.16
C MET A 53 -18.86 -4.35 -0.34
N MET A 54 -18.65 -4.04 0.94
CA MET A 54 -19.70 -3.53 1.84
C MET A 54 -20.22 -2.17 1.37
N ILE A 55 -19.33 -1.25 1.04
CA ILE A 55 -19.69 0.10 0.56
C ILE A 55 -20.48 0.02 -0.75
N SER A 56 -20.06 -0.84 -1.67
CA SER A 56 -20.79 -1.06 -2.92
C SER A 56 -22.20 -1.64 -2.69
N ALA A 57 -22.36 -2.50 -1.68
CA ALA A 57 -23.67 -3.04 -1.30
C ALA A 57 -24.57 -1.96 -0.67
N LEU A 58 -24.01 -1.12 0.21
CA LEU A 58 -24.75 -0.08 0.94
C LEU A 58 -24.91 1.24 0.16
N ARG A 59 -24.34 1.38 -1.02
CA ARG A 59 -24.32 2.64 -1.81
C ARG A 59 -25.69 3.27 -2.07
N LYS A 60 -26.76 2.46 -2.09
CA LYS A 60 -28.15 2.93 -2.31
C LYS A 60 -28.82 3.47 -1.04
N VAL A 61 -28.29 3.11 0.13
CA VAL A 61 -28.85 3.46 1.44
C VAL A 61 -28.21 4.71 2.01
N ILE A 62 -26.93 4.95 1.68
CA ILE A 62 -26.15 6.05 2.24
C ILE A 62 -26.43 7.36 1.48
N PRO A 63 -27.01 8.40 2.14
CA PRO A 63 -27.24 9.70 1.53
C PRO A 63 -25.90 10.41 1.25
N SER A 64 -25.89 11.27 0.21
CA SER A 64 -24.69 11.96 -0.26
C SER A 64 -24.03 12.88 0.77
N GLN A 65 -24.82 13.42 1.69
CA GLN A 65 -24.34 14.37 2.71
C GLN A 65 -23.45 13.74 3.78
N VAL A 66 -23.68 12.48 4.16
CA VAL A 66 -22.93 11.77 5.23
C VAL A 66 -22.06 10.62 4.69
N ARG A 67 -21.83 10.59 3.39
CA ARG A 67 -21.17 9.48 2.71
C ARG A 67 -19.77 9.17 3.26
N ILE A 68 -18.92 10.18 3.42
CA ILE A 68 -17.54 10.00 3.90
C ILE A 68 -17.53 9.48 5.33
N ALA A 69 -18.36 10.02 6.22
CA ALA A 69 -18.45 9.57 7.61
C ALA A 69 -18.93 8.11 7.70
N ALA A 70 -19.90 7.71 6.89
CA ALA A 70 -20.38 6.33 6.83
C ALA A 70 -19.27 5.37 6.33
N TYR A 71 -18.49 5.77 5.34
CA TYR A 71 -17.38 4.95 4.83
C TYR A 71 -16.29 4.76 5.90
N ILE A 72 -15.90 5.82 6.60
CA ILE A 72 -14.92 5.73 7.68
C ILE A 72 -15.42 4.77 8.78
N THR A 73 -16.69 4.82 9.15
CA THR A 73 -17.27 3.93 10.16
C THR A 73 -17.22 2.46 9.72
N ILE A 74 -17.55 2.17 8.47
CA ILE A 74 -17.48 0.81 7.92
C ILE A 74 -16.05 0.30 7.90
N ILE A 75 -15.11 1.12 7.42
CA ILE A 75 -13.68 0.78 7.38
C ILE A 75 -13.16 0.54 8.80
N ALA A 76 -13.52 1.39 9.77
CA ALA A 76 -13.13 1.24 11.16
C ALA A 76 -13.59 -0.09 11.76
N GLY A 77 -14.81 -0.52 11.44
CA GLY A 77 -15.32 -1.83 11.86
C GLY A 77 -14.46 -2.99 11.35
N PHE A 78 -14.11 -2.99 10.06
CA PHE A 78 -13.23 -4.03 9.50
C PHE A 78 -11.81 -3.98 10.05
N VAL A 79 -11.26 -2.78 10.25
CA VAL A 79 -9.93 -2.61 10.85
C VAL A 79 -9.91 -3.17 12.27
N THR A 80 -10.94 -2.93 13.07
CA THR A 80 -11.04 -3.48 14.43
C THR A 80 -11.11 -5.01 14.42
N ILE A 81 -11.85 -5.60 13.50
CA ILE A 81 -11.92 -7.07 13.35
C ILE A 81 -10.54 -7.64 13.03
N ILE A 82 -9.82 -7.03 12.10
CA ILE A 82 -8.47 -7.48 11.71
C ILE A 82 -7.47 -7.26 12.85
N ASP A 83 -7.55 -6.17 13.59
CA ASP A 83 -6.70 -5.94 14.78
C ASP A 83 -6.89 -7.04 15.82
N LEU A 84 -8.13 -7.41 16.12
CA LEU A 84 -8.43 -8.51 17.04
C LEU A 84 -7.93 -9.86 16.54
N LEU A 85 -8.04 -10.13 15.24
CA LEU A 85 -7.52 -11.35 14.63
C LEU A 85 -5.99 -11.40 14.69
N LEU A 86 -5.31 -10.30 14.39
CA LEU A 86 -3.86 -10.22 14.49
C LEU A 86 -3.36 -10.42 15.93
N LYS A 87 -4.05 -9.85 16.92
CA LYS A 87 -3.75 -10.06 18.35
C LYS A 87 -3.91 -11.51 18.77
N ALA A 88 -4.89 -12.22 18.20
CA ALA A 88 -5.16 -13.63 18.52
C ALA A 88 -4.17 -14.60 17.86
N TYR A 89 -3.77 -14.35 16.59
CA TYR A 89 -2.97 -15.31 15.81
C TYR A 89 -1.48 -14.97 15.74
N ILE A 90 -1.13 -13.69 15.68
CA ILE A 90 0.27 -13.25 15.49
C ILE A 90 0.56 -12.05 16.43
N PRO A 91 0.72 -12.31 17.74
CA PRO A 91 0.93 -11.23 18.72
C PRO A 91 2.19 -10.40 18.44
N ALA A 92 3.27 -11.00 17.97
CA ALA A 92 4.51 -10.29 17.63
C ALA A 92 4.32 -9.24 16.52
N LEU A 93 3.52 -9.55 15.49
CA LEU A 93 3.19 -8.60 14.42
C LEU A 93 2.21 -7.53 14.91
N SER A 94 1.27 -7.91 15.77
CA SER A 94 0.32 -6.97 16.37
C SER A 94 1.01 -5.95 17.27
N GLU A 95 2.02 -6.33 18.02
CA GLU A 95 2.79 -5.40 18.85
C GLU A 95 3.56 -4.38 17.99
N SER A 96 4.18 -4.84 16.91
CA SER A 96 4.90 -3.96 15.97
C SER A 96 3.97 -3.05 15.16
N LEU A 97 2.79 -3.52 14.77
CA LEU A 97 1.82 -2.79 13.93
C LEU A 97 0.74 -2.04 14.73
N GLY A 98 0.65 -2.25 16.05
CA GLY A 98 -0.45 -1.78 16.88
C GLY A 98 -0.73 -0.27 16.79
N LEU A 99 0.33 0.55 16.67
CA LEU A 99 0.21 2.00 16.47
C LEU A 99 -0.20 2.39 15.04
N PHE A 100 0.03 1.51 14.06
CA PHE A 100 -0.19 1.80 12.65
C PHE A 100 -1.52 1.26 12.12
N ILE A 101 -2.13 0.28 12.81
CA ILE A 101 -3.44 -0.27 12.44
C ILE A 101 -4.54 0.80 12.40
N PRO A 102 -4.68 1.71 13.39
CA PRO A 102 -5.64 2.81 13.30
C PRO A 102 -5.42 3.74 12.10
N LEU A 103 -4.17 3.84 11.60
CA LEU A 103 -3.85 4.63 10.43
C LEU A 103 -4.46 4.06 9.13
N ILE A 104 -4.82 2.78 9.12
CA ILE A 104 -5.51 2.15 7.98
C ILE A 104 -6.92 2.71 7.81
N VAL A 105 -7.60 3.09 8.90
CA VAL A 105 -8.97 3.64 8.86
C VAL A 105 -9.04 4.89 7.99
N VAL A 106 -8.05 5.77 8.13
CA VAL A 106 -7.97 7.04 7.38
C VAL A 106 -7.02 6.95 6.18
N ASN A 107 -6.64 5.74 5.78
CA ASN A 107 -5.72 5.55 4.67
C ASN A 107 -6.36 6.01 3.36
N CYS A 108 -5.66 6.95 2.68
CA CYS A 108 -6.15 7.58 1.45
C CYS A 108 -6.44 6.58 0.33
N ILE A 109 -5.77 5.41 0.31
CA ILE A 109 -6.05 4.35 -0.68
C ILE A 109 -7.41 3.74 -0.44
N VAL A 110 -7.68 3.30 0.80
CA VAL A 110 -8.94 2.63 1.16
C VAL A 110 -10.11 3.58 0.93
N LEU A 111 -10.01 4.79 1.48
CA LEU A 111 -11.06 5.81 1.36
C LEU A 111 -11.22 6.30 -0.08
N GLY A 112 -10.12 6.55 -0.79
CA GLY A 112 -10.14 7.01 -2.17
C GLY A 112 -10.74 5.99 -3.15
N ARG A 113 -10.55 4.68 -2.92
CA ARG A 113 -11.19 3.63 -3.73
C ARG A 113 -12.64 3.40 -3.34
N ALA A 114 -12.96 3.52 -2.06
CA ALA A 114 -14.34 3.48 -1.57
C ALA A 114 -15.22 4.54 -2.24
N GLU A 115 -14.77 5.79 -2.26
CA GLU A 115 -15.49 6.91 -2.86
C GLU A 115 -15.39 6.91 -4.40
N GLY A 116 -14.20 6.75 -4.95
CA GLY A 116 -13.94 6.88 -6.39
C GLY A 116 -14.51 5.76 -7.23
N PHE A 117 -14.53 4.53 -6.70
CA PHE A 117 -14.90 3.33 -7.47
C PHE A 117 -16.06 2.55 -6.85
N ALA A 118 -15.98 2.16 -5.57
CA ALA A 118 -16.96 1.27 -4.96
C ALA A 118 -18.36 1.92 -4.87
N SER A 119 -18.43 3.22 -4.63
CA SER A 119 -19.70 3.98 -4.60
C SER A 119 -20.45 3.99 -5.94
N LYS A 120 -19.76 3.75 -7.06
CA LYS A 120 -20.31 3.87 -8.43
C LYS A 120 -20.52 2.52 -9.11
N ASN A 121 -19.76 1.49 -8.72
CA ASN A 121 -19.73 0.20 -9.38
C ASN A 121 -20.36 -0.92 -8.53
N GLY A 122 -20.60 -2.08 -9.14
CA GLY A 122 -21.17 -3.25 -8.49
C GLY A 122 -20.16 -3.95 -7.56
N VAL A 123 -20.66 -4.79 -6.66
CA VAL A 123 -19.90 -5.46 -5.60
C VAL A 123 -18.72 -6.27 -6.13
N VAL A 124 -18.92 -7.07 -7.17
CA VAL A 124 -17.86 -7.92 -7.75
C VAL A 124 -16.75 -7.08 -8.39
N ALA A 125 -17.13 -6.04 -9.15
CA ALA A 125 -16.16 -5.14 -9.77
C ALA A 125 -15.35 -4.37 -8.70
N SER A 126 -15.99 -3.99 -7.60
CA SER A 126 -15.36 -3.29 -6.48
C SER A 126 -14.39 -4.18 -5.70
N ALA A 127 -14.72 -5.47 -5.55
CA ALA A 127 -13.81 -6.45 -4.94
C ALA A 127 -12.55 -6.67 -5.79
N LEU A 128 -12.71 -6.84 -7.10
CA LEU A 128 -11.59 -7.01 -8.03
C LEU A 128 -10.70 -5.76 -8.08
N ASP A 129 -11.29 -4.58 -8.06
CA ASP A 129 -10.54 -3.33 -7.99
C ASP A 129 -9.76 -3.22 -6.68
N GLY A 130 -10.37 -3.53 -5.55
CA GLY A 130 -9.73 -3.57 -4.23
C GLY A 130 -8.52 -4.52 -4.20
N LEU A 131 -8.66 -5.71 -4.80
CA LEU A 131 -7.57 -6.68 -4.93
C LEU A 131 -6.42 -6.13 -5.78
N CYS A 132 -6.72 -5.60 -6.96
CA CYS A 132 -5.69 -5.08 -7.89
C CYS A 132 -4.94 -3.89 -7.28
N GLN A 133 -5.65 -2.98 -6.63
CA GLN A 133 -5.05 -1.81 -5.97
C GLN A 133 -4.26 -2.18 -4.72
N GLY A 134 -4.76 -3.14 -3.92
CA GLY A 134 -4.08 -3.66 -2.76
C GLY A 134 -2.76 -4.34 -3.11
N ILE A 135 -2.73 -5.15 -4.17
CA ILE A 135 -1.49 -5.74 -4.68
C ILE A 135 -0.52 -4.65 -5.16
N GLY A 136 -1.01 -3.67 -5.91
CA GLY A 136 -0.19 -2.53 -6.37
C GLY A 136 0.43 -1.74 -5.22
N TYR A 137 -0.34 -1.51 -4.15
CA TYR A 137 0.15 -0.89 -2.92
C TYR A 137 1.21 -1.74 -2.22
N THR A 138 0.95 -3.03 -2.05
CA THR A 138 1.89 -3.95 -1.38
C THR A 138 3.22 -4.02 -2.10
N VAL A 139 3.21 -4.11 -3.43
CA VAL A 139 4.45 -4.13 -4.24
C VAL A 139 5.24 -2.82 -4.08
N ALA A 140 4.56 -1.67 -4.15
CA ALA A 140 5.23 -0.38 -3.96
C ALA A 140 5.78 -0.21 -2.54
N LEU A 141 5.02 -0.66 -1.52
CA LEU A 141 5.43 -0.61 -0.12
C LEU A 141 6.66 -1.49 0.13
N VAL A 142 6.65 -2.74 -0.35
CA VAL A 142 7.80 -3.66 -0.24
C VAL A 142 9.03 -3.09 -0.93
N LEU A 143 8.90 -2.51 -2.11
CA LEU A 143 10.01 -1.87 -2.81
C LEU A 143 10.65 -0.76 -1.96
N ILE A 144 9.85 0.10 -1.36
CA ILE A 144 10.33 1.19 -0.51
C ILE A 144 10.94 0.65 0.79
N CYS A 145 10.34 -0.39 1.39
CA CYS A 145 10.87 -1.05 2.58
C CYS A 145 12.26 -1.64 2.31
N VAL A 146 12.44 -2.36 1.20
CA VAL A 146 13.73 -2.95 0.82
C VAL A 146 14.80 -1.87 0.67
N ILE A 147 14.50 -0.78 -0.02
CA ILE A 147 15.44 0.34 -0.22
C ILE A 147 15.81 0.97 1.13
N ARG A 148 14.83 1.25 1.98
CA ARG A 148 15.06 1.89 3.28
C ARG A 148 15.75 0.98 4.28
N GLU A 149 15.40 -0.30 4.34
CA GLU A 149 16.04 -1.28 5.21
C GLU A 149 17.50 -1.49 4.80
N LEU A 150 17.77 -1.61 3.49
CA LEU A 150 19.12 -1.79 2.98
C LEU A 150 20.02 -0.57 3.26
N LEU A 151 19.52 0.65 3.03
CA LEU A 151 20.28 1.89 3.23
C LEU A 151 20.36 2.31 4.70
N GLY A 152 19.32 2.04 5.49
CA GLY A 152 19.20 2.49 6.87
C GLY A 152 19.83 1.56 7.89
N SER A 153 19.58 0.26 7.78
CA SER A 153 20.05 -0.74 8.73
C SER A 153 21.19 -1.60 8.18
N GLY A 154 21.39 -1.60 6.85
CA GLY A 154 22.36 -2.49 6.21
C GLY A 154 22.00 -3.98 6.32
N THR A 155 20.78 -4.28 6.77
CA THR A 155 20.24 -5.64 6.93
C THR A 155 19.16 -5.88 5.87
N PHE A 156 19.01 -7.12 5.43
CA PHE A 156 17.96 -7.52 4.52
C PHE A 156 17.07 -8.57 5.17
N GLY A 157 15.77 -8.28 5.26
CA GLY A 157 14.78 -9.23 5.77
C GLY A 157 14.84 -9.43 7.30
N GLY A 158 15.23 -8.42 8.07
CA GLY A 158 15.18 -8.48 9.53
C GLY A 158 13.77 -8.84 10.04
N GLY A 159 13.69 -9.91 10.82
CA GLY A 159 12.42 -10.43 11.36
C GLY A 159 11.74 -11.51 10.53
N LEU A 160 12.00 -11.64 9.23
CA LEU A 160 11.35 -12.64 8.38
C LEU A 160 12.15 -13.95 8.28
N LEU A 161 13.48 -13.89 8.20
CA LEU A 161 14.33 -15.02 7.89
C LEU A 161 15.03 -15.67 9.11
N ASN A 162 15.30 -14.93 10.18
CA ASN A 162 16.08 -15.44 11.33
C ASN A 162 15.66 -14.87 12.69
N GLY A 163 14.37 -14.66 12.94
CA GLY A 163 13.89 -14.33 14.29
C GLY A 163 14.41 -13.01 14.89
N GLY A 164 14.81 -12.05 14.07
CA GLY A 164 15.21 -10.72 14.52
C GLY A 164 16.54 -10.19 13.96
N GLU A 165 17.45 -11.06 13.54
CA GLU A 165 18.71 -10.65 12.92
C GLU A 165 18.66 -10.95 11.41
N GLY A 166 18.43 -9.90 10.58
CA GLY A 166 18.50 -10.02 9.12
C GLY A 166 19.93 -10.31 8.63
N ILE A 167 20.05 -10.73 7.37
CA ILE A 167 21.37 -10.92 6.74
C ILE A 167 22.05 -9.56 6.66
N ARG A 168 23.12 -9.35 7.42
CA ARG A 168 23.93 -8.12 7.36
C ARG A 168 24.70 -8.08 6.06
N ILE A 169 24.46 -7.05 5.26
CA ILE A 169 25.17 -6.81 3.98
C ILE A 169 26.21 -5.70 4.14
N ILE A 170 25.99 -4.75 5.04
CA ILE A 170 26.88 -3.61 5.26
C ILE A 170 27.58 -3.77 6.62
N PRO A 171 28.94 -3.61 6.71
CA PRO A 171 29.67 -3.72 7.97
C PRO A 171 29.30 -2.61 8.95
N GLU A 172 29.42 -2.92 10.25
CA GLU A 172 29.17 -1.99 11.35
C GLU A 172 30.02 -0.73 11.22
N GLY A 173 29.38 0.42 11.05
CA GLY A 173 30.07 1.72 10.96
C GLY A 173 29.48 2.68 9.92
N TYR A 174 28.59 2.22 9.02
CA TYR A 174 28.00 3.04 7.97
C TYR A 174 26.45 2.93 7.83
N PRO A 175 25.65 2.65 8.87
CA PRO A 175 24.20 2.77 8.72
C PRO A 175 23.84 4.25 8.62
N ALA A 176 23.22 4.65 7.50
CA ALA A 176 22.70 5.99 7.33
C ALA A 176 21.42 6.15 8.20
N MET A 177 21.60 6.35 9.50
CA MET A 177 20.50 6.46 10.48
C MET A 177 19.45 7.51 10.09
N TYR A 178 19.83 8.52 9.32
CA TYR A 178 18.93 9.53 8.75
C TYR A 178 17.90 8.94 7.77
N VAL A 179 18.20 7.83 7.10
CA VAL A 179 17.29 7.17 6.15
C VAL A 179 16.15 6.45 6.87
N VAL A 180 16.39 5.97 8.10
CA VAL A 180 15.35 5.35 8.95
C VAL A 180 14.38 6.40 9.49
N MET A 181 14.85 7.63 9.72
CA MET A 181 14.00 8.73 10.16
C MET A 181 12.94 9.11 9.09
N PRO A 182 11.80 9.70 9.48
CA PRO A 182 10.77 10.13 8.54
C PRO A 182 11.28 11.05 7.44
N VAL A 183 12.25 11.92 7.73
CA VAL A 183 12.89 12.82 6.77
C VAL A 183 13.59 12.04 5.64
N GLY A 184 14.36 11.00 5.99
CA GLY A 184 14.98 10.12 5.01
C GLY A 184 13.95 9.35 4.19
N GLY A 185 12.81 8.98 4.80
CA GLY A 185 11.69 8.36 4.10
C GLY A 185 11.15 9.23 2.96
N PHE A 186 10.96 10.52 3.19
CA PHE A 186 10.54 11.47 2.14
C PHE A 186 11.57 11.57 1.02
N LEU A 187 12.85 11.58 1.35
CA LEU A 187 13.92 11.66 0.36
C LEU A 187 13.95 10.42 -0.53
N VAL A 188 13.92 9.22 0.07
CA VAL A 188 13.86 7.94 -0.66
C VAL A 188 12.61 7.86 -1.52
N LEU A 189 11.44 8.23 -0.97
CA LEU A 189 10.19 8.25 -1.71
C LEU A 189 10.25 9.20 -2.91
N GLY A 190 10.83 10.39 -2.74
CA GLY A 190 11.04 11.36 -3.82
C GLY A 190 11.89 10.80 -4.96
N PHE A 191 13.00 10.11 -4.65
CA PHE A 191 13.83 9.45 -5.66
C PHE A 191 13.11 8.31 -6.37
N VAL A 192 12.38 7.47 -5.64
CA VAL A 192 11.59 6.37 -6.21
C VAL A 192 10.49 6.91 -7.13
N LEU A 193 9.79 7.98 -6.73
CA LEU A 193 8.78 8.65 -7.56
C LEU A 193 9.38 9.26 -8.82
N ALA A 194 10.51 9.95 -8.72
CA ALA A 194 11.20 10.53 -9.87
C ALA A 194 11.64 9.44 -10.85
N GLY A 195 12.20 8.33 -10.34
CA GLY A 195 12.58 7.17 -11.13
C GLY A 195 11.40 6.50 -11.84
N SER A 196 10.29 6.29 -11.12
CA SER A 196 9.08 5.68 -11.68
C SER A 196 8.46 6.54 -12.78
N GLN A 197 8.38 7.85 -12.60
CA GLN A 197 7.89 8.78 -13.62
C GLN A 197 8.80 8.83 -14.85
N ALA A 198 10.12 8.82 -14.66
CA ALA A 198 11.07 8.76 -15.77
C ALA A 198 10.93 7.48 -16.59
N LEU A 199 10.72 6.34 -15.92
CA LEU A 199 10.48 5.04 -16.57
C LEU A 199 9.14 5.05 -17.35
N THR A 200 8.08 5.55 -16.73
CA THR A 200 6.76 5.63 -17.36
C THR A 200 6.80 6.51 -18.62
N LYS A 201 7.43 7.68 -18.55
CA LYS A 201 7.61 8.55 -19.72
C LYS A 201 8.43 7.90 -20.84
N ARG A 202 9.46 7.10 -20.46
CA ARG A 202 10.26 6.35 -21.47
C ARG A 202 9.43 5.26 -22.14
N MET A 203 8.59 4.55 -21.38
CA MET A 203 7.69 3.52 -21.93
C MET A 203 6.62 4.10 -22.85
N GLU A 204 6.02 5.24 -22.49
CA GLU A 204 5.06 5.94 -23.34
C GLU A 204 5.69 6.41 -24.66
N LYS A 205 6.90 6.99 -24.61
CA LYS A 205 7.65 7.39 -25.81
C LYS A 205 7.95 6.19 -26.72
N LYS A 206 8.26 5.02 -26.12
CA LYS A 206 8.54 3.79 -26.87
C LYS A 206 7.30 3.20 -27.52
N ASN A 207 6.14 3.28 -26.86
CA ASN A 207 4.85 2.86 -27.42
C ASN A 207 4.39 3.79 -28.54
N LYS A 208 4.48 5.12 -28.38
CA LYS A 208 4.17 6.09 -29.45
C LYS A 208 5.05 5.91 -30.68
N LYS A 209 6.35 5.56 -30.50
CA LYS A 209 7.24 5.25 -31.63
C LYS A 209 6.86 3.94 -32.34
N LYS A 210 6.29 2.96 -31.64
CA LYS A 210 5.80 1.72 -32.26
C LYS A 210 4.53 1.92 -33.05
N GLU A 211 3.62 2.79 -32.55
CA GLU A 211 2.37 3.15 -33.25
C GLU A 211 2.63 4.04 -34.47
N ALA A 212 3.68 4.86 -34.47
CA ALA A 212 4.07 5.71 -35.60
C ALA A 212 4.82 4.95 -36.70
N ASN A 213 5.27 3.72 -36.45
CA ASN A 213 5.98 2.86 -37.41
C ASN A 213 5.09 1.71 -37.97
N GLN A 214 3.81 1.68 -37.65
CA GLN A 214 2.77 0.84 -38.26
C GLN A 214 1.87 1.66 -39.18
#